data_4d0af1e7364f31272ce855221dea1e98
#
_entry.id   4d0af1e7364f31272ce855221dea1e98
#
_cell.length_a   1.000
_cell.length_b   1.000
_cell.length_c   1.000
_cell.angle_alpha   90.00
_cell.angle_beta   90.00
_cell.angle_gamma   90.00
#
_symmetry.space_group_name_H-M   'P 1'
#
loop_
_entity.id
_entity.type
_entity.pdbx_description
1 polymer ?
#
loop_
_entity_poly.entity_id
_entity_poly.type
_entity_poly.pdbx_seq_one_letter_code
_entity_poly.pdbx_strand_id
1 'polypeptide(L)'
;PVQYVVYSTTTTEASHQDDMTTSYRTFIYLNLWSDIDPTEMANRIRAAMYAYGFFMVEESDKGYNQPSYDTATTQYTVQWTWCWREEVRPYAP
;
A
#
# COMPACT_ATOMS: atom_id res chain seq x y z
N PRO A 1 10.25 9.45 19.88
CA PRO A 1 9.48 8.27 19.44
C PRO A 1 10.06 7.69 18.17
N VAL A 2 10.03 6.38 18.06
CA VAL A 2 10.53 5.66 16.90
C VAL A 2 9.34 5.31 16.03
N GLN A 3 9.36 5.78 14.78
CA GLN A 3 8.37 5.42 13.76
C GLN A 3 9.10 5.10 12.47
N TYR A 4 8.74 3.98 11.83
CA TYR A 4 9.31 3.59 10.56
C TYR A 4 8.34 2.76 9.75
N VAL A 5 8.59 2.71 8.45
CA VAL A 5 7.78 1.95 7.51
C VAL A 5 8.65 0.91 6.83
N VAL A 6 8.16 -0.32 6.80
CA VAL A 6 8.73 -1.39 5.98
C VAL A 6 7.77 -1.62 4.83
N TYR A 7 8.29 -1.73 3.62
CA TYR A 7 7.45 -1.97 2.46
C TYR A 7 8.08 -2.96 1.50
N SER A 8 7.21 -3.60 0.74
CA SER A 8 7.61 -4.43 -0.40
C SER A 8 6.64 -4.19 -1.55
N THR A 9 7.10 -4.45 -2.76
CA THR A 9 6.29 -4.22 -3.96
C THR A 9 6.22 -5.48 -4.81
N THR A 10 5.09 -5.66 -5.49
CA THR A 10 4.89 -6.71 -6.47
C THR A 10 4.14 -6.13 -7.65
N THR A 11 4.66 -6.33 -8.85
CA THR A 11 3.97 -5.89 -10.07
C THR A 11 3.49 -7.11 -10.84
N THR A 12 2.23 -7.09 -11.23
CA THR A 12 1.61 -8.15 -11.99
C THR A 12 0.91 -7.59 -13.23
N GLU A 13 0.79 -8.44 -14.25
CA GLU A 13 0.01 -8.09 -15.43
C GLU A 13 -1.48 -8.17 -15.07
N ALA A 14 -2.21 -7.10 -15.37
CA ALA A 14 -3.62 -7.00 -15.00
C ALA A 14 -4.58 -7.32 -16.13
N SER A 15 -4.16 -7.12 -17.38
CA SER A 15 -4.98 -7.43 -18.54
C SER A 15 -4.13 -7.71 -19.76
N HIS A 16 -4.68 -8.49 -20.67
CA HIS A 16 -4.05 -8.85 -21.95
C HIS A 16 -5.02 -8.62 -23.09
N GLN A 17 -4.47 -8.23 -24.21
CA GLN A 17 -5.20 -8.13 -25.46
C GLN A 17 -4.28 -8.57 -26.61
N ASP A 18 -4.69 -9.57 -27.40
CA ASP A 18 -3.91 -10.11 -28.52
C ASP A 18 -2.50 -10.53 -28.10
N ASP A 19 -2.40 -11.29 -26.98
CA ASP A 19 -1.14 -11.75 -26.39
C ASP A 19 -0.21 -10.62 -25.90
N MET A 20 -0.74 -9.39 -25.82
CA MET A 20 0.00 -8.25 -25.30
C MET A 20 -0.53 -7.82 -23.94
N THR A 21 0.36 -7.49 -23.03
CA THR A 21 -0.02 -6.92 -21.77
C THR A 21 -0.49 -5.48 -21.98
N THR A 22 -1.71 -5.16 -21.55
CA THR A 22 -2.30 -3.81 -21.69
C THR A 22 -2.32 -3.02 -20.42
N SER A 23 -2.12 -3.65 -19.27
CA SER A 23 -2.00 -2.94 -18.00
C SER A 23 -1.22 -3.75 -16.98
N TYR A 24 -0.66 -3.03 -16.02
CA TYR A 24 0.03 -3.60 -14.87
C TYR A 24 -0.61 -3.10 -13.59
N ARG A 25 -0.59 -3.93 -12.58
CA ARG A 25 -0.91 -3.53 -11.20
C ARG A 25 0.34 -3.65 -10.35
N THR A 26 0.64 -2.59 -9.63
CA THR A 26 1.69 -2.62 -8.62
C THR A 26 1.04 -2.59 -7.26
N PHE A 27 1.33 -3.62 -6.47
CA PHE A 27 0.89 -3.69 -5.09
C PHE A 27 2.03 -3.27 -4.18
N ILE A 28 1.72 -2.42 -3.22
CA ILE A 28 2.66 -2.01 -2.18
C ILE A 28 2.11 -2.49 -0.86
N TYR A 29 2.89 -3.35 -0.20
CA TYR A 29 2.58 -3.86 1.13
C TYR A 29 3.31 -2.99 2.13
N LEU A 30 2.57 -2.15 2.85
CA LEU A 30 3.13 -1.24 3.84
C LEU A 30 2.89 -1.76 5.24
N ASN A 31 3.91 -1.67 6.07
CA ASN A 31 3.80 -1.95 7.49
C ASN A 31 4.43 -0.81 8.27
N LEU A 32 3.59 -0.05 8.98
CA LEU A 32 4.03 1.04 9.85
C LEU A 32 4.26 0.49 11.24
N TRP A 33 5.45 0.75 11.79
CA TRP A 33 5.80 0.45 13.17
C TRP A 33 5.96 1.75 13.94
N SER A 34 5.39 1.82 15.14
CA SER A 34 5.44 3.03 15.97
C SER A 34 5.43 2.66 17.45
N ASP A 35 6.27 3.30 18.24
CA ASP A 35 6.27 3.14 19.71
C ASP A 35 5.22 4.01 20.39
N ILE A 36 4.53 4.87 19.63
CA ILE A 36 3.42 5.70 20.10
C ILE A 36 2.18 5.42 19.24
N ASP A 37 1.04 6.01 19.60
CA ASP A 37 -0.19 5.90 18.83
C ASP A 37 0.09 6.22 17.34
N PRO A 38 -0.15 5.28 16.43
CA PRO A 38 0.21 5.46 15.02
C PRO A 38 -0.81 6.24 14.19
N THR A 39 -1.92 6.66 14.78
CA THR A 39 -3.07 7.21 14.04
C THR A 39 -2.67 8.42 13.18
N GLU A 40 -1.92 9.37 13.73
CA GLU A 40 -1.52 10.56 12.97
C GLU A 40 -0.62 10.21 11.79
N MET A 41 0.40 9.39 12.03
CA MET A 41 1.31 8.96 10.97
C MET A 41 0.58 8.13 9.91
N ALA A 42 -0.31 7.23 10.34
CA ALA A 42 -1.13 6.45 9.43
C ALA A 42 -1.99 7.34 8.53
N ASN A 43 -2.59 8.38 9.08
CA ASN A 43 -3.38 9.33 8.30
C ASN A 43 -2.52 10.09 7.28
N ARG A 44 -1.31 10.45 7.64
CA ARG A 44 -0.36 11.12 6.73
C ARG A 44 0.04 10.22 5.57
N ILE A 45 0.34 8.96 5.87
CA ILE A 45 0.70 7.98 4.84
C ILE A 45 -0.47 7.77 3.90
N ARG A 46 -1.67 7.59 4.44
CA ARG A 46 -2.88 7.42 3.65
C ARG A 46 -3.11 8.60 2.70
N ALA A 47 -3.03 9.82 3.20
CA ALA A 47 -3.20 11.02 2.39
C ALA A 47 -2.15 11.11 1.28
N ALA A 48 -0.89 10.80 1.59
CA ALA A 48 0.18 10.81 0.60
C ALA A 48 -0.04 9.76 -0.49
N MET A 49 -0.44 8.55 -0.12
CA MET A 49 -0.69 7.48 -1.10
C MET A 49 -1.83 7.85 -2.05
N TYR A 50 -2.93 8.38 -1.54
CA TYR A 50 -4.02 8.86 -2.40
C TYR A 50 -3.58 10.00 -3.31
N ALA A 51 -2.76 10.93 -2.80
CA ALA A 51 -2.26 12.06 -3.59
C ALA A 51 -1.39 11.60 -4.76
N TYR A 52 -0.68 10.48 -4.61
CA TYR A 52 0.14 9.91 -5.68
C TYR A 52 -0.63 8.94 -6.58
N GLY A 53 -1.94 8.80 -6.39
CA GLY A 53 -2.77 7.99 -7.27
C GLY A 53 -2.92 6.53 -6.88
N PHE A 54 -2.43 6.14 -5.70
CA PHE A 54 -2.67 4.80 -5.17
C PHE A 54 -4.08 4.71 -4.58
N PHE A 55 -4.62 3.50 -4.53
CA PHE A 55 -5.85 3.24 -3.79
C PHE A 55 -5.65 2.06 -2.84
N MET A 56 -6.35 2.10 -1.73
CA MET A 56 -6.24 1.06 -0.71
C MET A 56 -7.03 -0.17 -1.15
N VAL A 57 -6.43 -1.34 -1.03
CA VAL A 57 -7.14 -2.59 -1.24
C VAL A 57 -8.10 -2.77 -0.08
N GLU A 58 -9.39 -2.99 -0.38
CA GLU A 58 -10.48 -2.98 0.58
C GLU A 58 -10.23 -3.89 1.79
N GLU A 59 -9.68 -5.08 1.54
CA GLU A 59 -9.41 -6.06 2.60
C GLU A 59 -8.36 -5.59 3.59
N SER A 60 -7.50 -4.64 3.20
CA SER A 60 -6.45 -4.13 4.06
C SER A 60 -6.90 -2.99 4.96
N ASP A 61 -8.11 -2.46 4.74
CA ASP A 61 -8.64 -1.32 5.50
C ASP A 61 -8.81 -1.63 6.99
N LYS A 62 -9.00 -2.88 7.33
CA LYS A 62 -9.12 -3.32 8.73
C LYS A 62 -7.87 -3.01 9.55
N GLY A 63 -6.69 -3.17 8.96
CA GLY A 63 -5.42 -2.86 9.64
C GLY A 63 -5.27 -1.38 9.94
N TYR A 64 -5.79 -0.53 9.07
CA TYR A 64 -5.77 0.92 9.27
C TYR A 64 -6.65 1.34 10.45
N ASN A 65 -7.86 0.77 10.56
CA ASN A 65 -8.84 1.14 11.57
C ASN A 65 -8.56 0.51 12.94
N GLN A 66 -7.78 -0.56 12.97
CA GLN A 66 -7.49 -1.31 14.18
C GLN A 66 -5.99 -1.62 14.27
N PRO A 67 -5.16 -0.64 14.65
CA PRO A 67 -3.74 -0.90 14.85
C PRO A 67 -3.53 -2.01 15.88
N SER A 68 -2.63 -2.93 15.58
CA SER A 68 -2.25 -3.99 16.49
C SER A 68 -1.09 -3.54 17.38
N TYR A 69 -1.10 -3.97 18.62
CA TYR A 69 0.01 -3.70 19.54
C TYR A 69 0.79 -4.99 19.79
N ASP A 70 2.08 -4.93 19.50
CA ASP A 70 2.99 -6.05 19.73
C ASP A 70 3.69 -5.89 21.07
N THR A 71 3.38 -6.76 22.02
CA THR A 71 3.95 -6.70 23.37
C THR A 71 5.42 -7.10 23.41
N ALA A 72 5.88 -7.91 22.46
CA ALA A 72 7.29 -8.33 22.40
C ALA A 72 8.20 -7.18 22.01
N THR A 73 7.77 -6.32 21.08
CA THR A 73 8.54 -5.16 20.62
C THR A 73 8.10 -3.86 21.29
N THR A 74 7.00 -3.89 22.03
CA THR A 74 6.35 -2.70 22.61
C THR A 74 6.02 -1.64 21.56
N GLN A 75 5.57 -2.07 20.40
CA GLN A 75 5.26 -1.19 19.28
C GLN A 75 3.86 -1.47 18.73
N TYR A 76 3.24 -0.43 18.20
CA TYR A 76 2.04 -0.53 17.38
C TYR A 76 2.43 -0.83 15.93
N THR A 77 1.60 -1.60 15.25
CA THR A 77 1.77 -1.87 13.82
C THR A 77 0.47 -1.64 13.08
N VAL A 78 0.59 -1.05 11.89
CA VAL A 78 -0.52 -0.87 10.95
C VAL A 78 -0.09 -1.44 9.62
N GLN A 79 -0.90 -2.31 9.04
CA GLN A 79 -0.60 -2.98 7.78
C GLN A 79 -1.64 -2.63 6.73
N TRP A 80 -1.16 -2.25 5.55
CA TRP A 80 -2.01 -1.97 4.41
C TRP A 80 -1.47 -2.62 3.17
N THR A 81 -2.37 -2.84 2.21
CA THR A 81 -2.01 -3.12 0.83
C THR A 81 -2.56 -2.00 -0.04
N TRP A 82 -1.68 -1.37 -0.78
CA TRP A 82 -2.02 -0.32 -1.73
C TRP A 82 -1.83 -0.83 -3.14
N CYS A 83 -2.58 -0.29 -4.07
CA CYS A 83 -2.51 -0.69 -5.46
C CYS A 83 -2.41 0.55 -6.36
N TRP A 84 -1.58 0.44 -7.37
CA TRP A 84 -1.49 1.42 -8.44
C TRP A 84 -1.60 0.69 -9.77
N ARG A 85 -2.41 1.21 -10.67
CA ARG A 85 -2.61 0.62 -11.99
C ARG A 85 -1.99 1.50 -13.04
N GLU A 86 -1.16 0.91 -13.88
CA GLU A 86 -0.57 1.55 -15.04
C GLU A 86 -1.12 0.90 -16.31
N GLU A 87 -1.63 1.72 -17.22
CA GLU A 87 -2.05 1.26 -18.52
C GLU A 87 -0.89 1.43 -19.52
N VAL A 88 -0.56 0.32 -20.16
CA VAL A 88 0.40 0.32 -21.26
C VAL A 88 -0.41 0.42 -22.55
N ARG A 89 -0.37 1.58 -23.19
CA ARG A 89 -1.05 1.75 -24.46
C ARG A 89 -0.22 1.06 -25.55
N PRO A 90 -0.86 0.24 -26.40
CA PRO A 90 -0.15 -0.31 -27.53
C PRO A 90 0.40 0.85 -28.38
N TYR A 91 1.57 0.65 -28.92
CA TYR A 91 2.17 1.62 -29.81
C TYR A 91 1.22 1.92 -30.98
N ALA A 92 0.78 3.14 -31.07
CA ALA A 92 -0.04 3.59 -32.19
C ALA A 92 0.88 4.27 -33.20
N PRO A 93 0.88 3.80 -34.47
CA PRO A 93 1.67 4.45 -35.51
C PRO A 93 1.20 5.86 -35.81
#